data_97808d3676471619838676c449a5e54e
#
_entry.id   97808d3676471619838676c449a5e54e
#
_cell.length_a   1.000
_cell.length_b   1.000
_cell.length_c   1.000
_cell.angle_alpha   90.00
_cell.angle_beta   90.00
_cell.angle_gamma   90.00
#
_symmetry.space_group_name_H-M   'P 1'
#
loop_
_entity.id
_entity.type
_entity.pdbx_description
1 polymer ?
#
loop_
_entity_poly.entity_id
_entity_poly.type
_entity_poly.pdbx_seq_one_letter_code
_entity_poly.pdbx_strand_id
1 'polypeptide(L)'
;LLLFALTHQKVSARTNLVAVEIDQRKNEMEERLRHHTSFSAEKLELASSDASFRRYFRLWEQGKTWIVMDAPPDLEPCEPFVRIGTHMREREINVPKIIAHDLKRGFMVLSDFGDVHFQDLLEGPDRDELYDLAISEILSFQSELANFAETLPSFGREWQKKELDIFREWCLPGLEKTVFEEALTPLVEAIDLIPR
;
A
#
# COMPACT_ATOMS: atom_id res chain seq x y z
N LEU A 1 35.82 -21.33 -8.72
CA LEU A 1 36.14 -20.12 -7.90
C LEU A 1 35.88 -18.82 -8.65
N LEU A 2 36.25 -18.71 -9.93
CA LEU A 2 36.02 -17.48 -10.72
C LEU A 2 34.55 -17.17 -10.99
N LEU A 3 33.71 -18.20 -11.20
CA LEU A 3 32.27 -18.02 -11.44
C LEU A 3 31.52 -17.51 -10.18
N PHE A 4 31.96 -17.91 -8.99
CA PHE A 4 31.38 -17.50 -7.72
C PHE A 4 31.72 -16.03 -7.41
N ALA A 5 32.90 -15.56 -7.76
CA ALA A 5 33.32 -14.17 -7.59
C ALA A 5 32.54 -13.21 -8.49
N LEU A 6 32.25 -13.62 -9.74
CA LEU A 6 31.52 -12.82 -10.72
C LEU A 6 30.01 -12.67 -10.37
N THR A 7 29.42 -13.69 -9.76
CA THR A 7 28.02 -13.62 -9.29
C THR A 7 27.88 -12.73 -8.07
N HIS A 8 28.80 -12.80 -7.10
CA HIS A 8 28.81 -11.92 -5.93
C HIS A 8 29.02 -10.45 -6.29
N GLN A 9 29.90 -10.18 -7.26
CA GLN A 9 30.17 -8.81 -7.70
C GLN A 9 28.98 -8.18 -8.42
N LYS A 10 28.21 -8.96 -9.22
CA LYS A 10 26.99 -8.48 -9.88
C LYS A 10 25.84 -8.23 -8.90
N VAL A 11 25.69 -9.05 -7.87
CA VAL A 11 24.68 -8.87 -6.82
C VAL A 11 24.99 -7.63 -5.99
N SER A 12 26.25 -7.46 -5.57
CA SER A 12 26.70 -6.28 -4.79
C SER A 12 26.55 -4.97 -5.58
N ALA A 13 26.90 -4.96 -6.87
CA ALA A 13 26.75 -3.78 -7.71
C ALA A 13 25.25 -3.41 -7.91
N ARG A 14 24.38 -4.39 -8.06
CA ARG A 14 22.93 -4.16 -8.20
C ARG A 14 22.30 -3.64 -6.91
N THR A 15 22.70 -4.17 -5.76
CA THR A 15 22.26 -3.70 -4.45
C THR A 15 22.72 -2.26 -4.18
N ASN A 16 23.96 -1.91 -4.56
CA ASN A 16 24.48 -0.54 -4.41
C ASN A 16 23.78 0.46 -5.34
N LEU A 17 23.44 0.07 -6.57
CA LEU A 17 22.69 0.92 -7.51
C LEU A 17 21.28 1.20 -6.99
N VAL A 18 20.57 0.20 -6.48
CA VAL A 18 19.24 0.36 -5.90
C VAL A 18 19.29 1.25 -4.65
N ALA A 19 20.29 1.08 -3.77
CA ALA A 19 20.47 1.93 -2.59
C ALA A 19 20.73 3.39 -2.96
N VAL A 20 21.56 3.64 -3.96
CA VAL A 20 21.85 5.01 -4.46
C VAL A 20 20.60 5.65 -5.06
N GLU A 21 19.82 4.91 -5.83
CA GLU A 21 18.56 5.40 -6.43
C GLU A 21 17.51 5.73 -5.35
N ILE A 22 17.42 4.90 -4.30
CA ILE A 22 16.54 5.14 -3.15
C ILE A 22 16.92 6.44 -2.42
N ASP A 23 18.20 6.69 -2.17
CA ASP A 23 18.68 7.91 -1.53
C ASP A 23 18.46 9.14 -2.41
N GLN A 24 18.62 9.02 -3.72
CA GLN A 24 18.38 10.12 -4.65
C GLN A 24 16.91 10.54 -4.65
N ARG A 25 15.97 9.60 -4.68
CA ARG A 25 14.54 9.92 -4.61
C ARG A 25 14.14 10.56 -3.28
N LYS A 26 14.72 10.11 -2.15
CA LYS A 26 14.49 10.75 -0.85
C LYS A 26 14.96 12.21 -0.86
N ASN A 27 16.16 12.48 -1.37
CA ASN A 27 16.70 13.83 -1.47
C ASN A 27 15.81 14.73 -2.36
N GLU A 28 15.36 14.22 -3.50
CA GLU A 28 14.43 14.94 -4.38
C GLU A 28 13.10 15.24 -3.68
N MET A 29 12.56 14.29 -2.93
CA MET A 29 11.33 14.48 -2.15
C MET A 29 11.50 15.56 -1.07
N GLU A 30 12.59 15.57 -0.33
CA GLU A 30 12.90 16.60 0.67
C GLU A 30 13.07 17.99 0.03
N GLU A 31 13.73 18.07 -1.12
CA GLU A 31 13.85 19.31 -1.88
C GLU A 31 12.48 19.83 -2.34
N ARG A 32 11.62 18.94 -2.85
CA ARG A 32 10.27 19.29 -3.25
C ARG A 32 9.42 19.79 -2.08
N LEU A 33 9.52 19.16 -0.92
CA LEU A 33 8.82 19.62 0.28
C LEU A 33 9.21 21.06 0.63
N ARG A 34 10.51 21.38 0.67
CA ARG A 34 11.01 22.71 1.03
C ARG A 34 10.65 23.80 0.02
N HIS A 35 10.65 23.49 -1.28
CA HIS A 35 10.51 24.50 -2.33
C HIS A 35 9.12 24.64 -2.92
N HIS A 36 8.25 23.63 -2.74
CA HIS A 36 6.94 23.61 -3.38
C HIS A 36 5.77 23.39 -2.42
N THR A 37 6.06 23.37 -1.13
CA THR A 37 5.05 23.30 -0.05
C THR A 37 5.43 24.27 1.07
N SER A 38 4.60 24.33 2.10
CA SER A 38 4.90 25.10 3.31
C SER A 38 5.71 24.32 4.35
N PHE A 39 6.16 23.10 4.03
CA PHE A 39 6.89 22.24 4.95
C PHE A 39 8.41 22.51 4.88
N SER A 40 9.05 22.54 6.05
CA SER A 40 10.51 22.74 6.16
C SER A 40 11.31 21.48 5.85
N ALA A 41 10.69 20.31 6.00
CA ALA A 41 11.33 19.00 5.88
C ALA A 41 12.57 18.82 6.80
N GLU A 42 12.56 19.43 8.00
CA GLU A 42 13.68 19.36 8.93
C GLU A 42 13.86 17.97 9.53
N LYS A 43 12.77 17.27 9.78
CA LYS A 43 12.80 15.91 10.32
C LYS A 43 11.90 15.00 9.50
N LEU A 44 12.51 14.09 8.74
CA LEU A 44 11.84 13.12 7.90
C LEU A 44 12.43 11.73 8.19
N GLU A 45 11.66 10.85 8.81
CA GLU A 45 12.07 9.52 9.20
C GLU A 45 11.20 8.46 8.51
N LEU A 46 11.77 7.31 8.19
CA LEU A 46 11.02 6.19 7.62
C LEU A 46 9.96 5.73 8.62
N ALA A 47 8.70 5.80 8.25
CA ALA A 47 7.58 5.38 9.09
C ALA A 47 7.19 3.92 8.81
N SER A 48 7.12 3.54 7.53
CA SER A 48 6.78 2.18 7.12
C SER A 48 7.33 1.91 5.71
N SER A 49 7.69 0.67 5.46
CA SER A 49 7.91 0.11 4.13
C SER A 49 6.91 -1.02 3.93
N ASP A 50 6.06 -0.88 2.94
CA ASP A 50 5.08 -1.89 2.57
C ASP A 50 5.73 -2.96 1.67
N ALA A 51 5.03 -4.05 1.43
CA ALA A 51 5.38 -5.04 0.41
C ALA A 51 5.25 -4.48 -1.04
N SER A 52 4.77 -3.25 -1.21
CA SER A 52 4.73 -2.50 -2.45
C SER A 52 6.00 -1.66 -2.65
N PHE A 53 6.12 -1.03 -3.82
CA PHE A 53 7.21 -0.08 -4.09
C PHE A 53 7.02 1.28 -3.40
N ARG A 54 5.98 1.46 -2.61
CA ARG A 54 5.71 2.67 -1.84
C ARG A 54 6.54 2.71 -0.58
N ARG A 55 7.03 3.90 -0.25
CA ARG A 55 7.69 4.18 1.02
C ARG A 55 6.96 5.30 1.71
N TYR A 56 6.87 5.20 3.02
CA TYR A 56 6.18 6.20 3.83
C TYR A 56 7.15 6.77 4.85
N PHE A 57 7.22 8.09 4.91
CA PHE A 57 8.07 8.83 5.84
C PHE A 57 7.20 9.69 6.73
N ARG A 58 7.51 9.73 8.03
CA ARG A 58 6.88 10.67 8.93
C ARG A 58 7.66 11.98 8.95
N LEU A 59 6.94 13.06 8.74
CA LEU A 59 7.42 14.43 8.76
C LEU A 59 6.92 15.10 10.03
N TRP A 60 7.80 15.72 10.78
CA TRP A 60 7.46 16.57 11.93
C TRP A 60 7.55 18.04 11.51
N GLU A 61 6.48 18.78 11.71
CA GLU A 61 6.37 20.17 11.34
C GLU A 61 5.49 20.91 12.36
N GLN A 62 6.05 21.91 13.05
CA GLN A 62 5.32 22.78 13.98
C GLN A 62 4.50 22.02 15.03
N GLY A 63 5.07 20.94 15.59
CA GLY A 63 4.43 20.11 16.63
C GLY A 63 3.33 19.16 16.12
N LYS A 64 3.19 19.02 14.81
CA LYS A 64 2.30 18.06 14.15
C LYS A 64 3.09 17.07 13.33
N THR A 65 2.44 15.93 13.04
CA THR A 65 3.00 14.91 12.14
C THR A 65 2.19 14.79 10.86
N TRP A 66 2.90 14.43 9.80
CA TRP A 66 2.36 14.20 8.47
C TRP A 66 3.02 12.95 7.88
N ILE A 67 2.36 12.29 6.96
CA ILE A 67 2.97 11.19 6.21
C ILE A 67 3.34 11.68 4.82
N VAL A 68 4.59 11.49 4.44
CA VAL A 68 5.08 11.74 3.08
C VAL A 68 5.22 10.40 2.38
N MET A 69 4.44 10.19 1.34
CA MET A 69 4.48 8.99 0.52
C MET A 69 5.39 9.23 -0.69
N ASP A 70 6.31 8.29 -0.92
CA ASP A 70 7.12 8.16 -2.12
C ASP A 70 6.64 6.91 -2.89
N ALA A 71 6.07 7.11 -4.05
CA ALA A 71 5.55 6.08 -4.93
C ALA A 71 6.13 6.29 -6.34
N PRO A 72 7.18 5.56 -6.76
CA PRO A 72 7.79 5.70 -8.08
C PRO A 72 6.75 5.55 -9.19
N PRO A 73 6.50 6.57 -10.05
CA PRO A 73 5.36 6.57 -10.97
C PRO A 73 5.33 5.42 -11.98
N ASP A 74 6.50 4.93 -12.37
CA ASP A 74 6.64 3.82 -13.32
C ASP A 74 6.23 2.46 -12.72
N LEU A 75 6.21 2.37 -11.39
CA LEU A 75 5.89 1.16 -10.63
C LEU A 75 4.55 1.28 -9.89
N GLU A 76 4.25 2.48 -9.40
CA GLU A 76 3.09 2.77 -8.53
C GLU A 76 2.38 4.05 -9.00
N PRO A 77 1.47 3.97 -9.98
CA PRO A 77 0.72 5.13 -10.44
C PRO A 77 -0.10 5.75 -9.29
N CYS A 78 0.10 7.05 -9.07
CA CYS A 78 -0.51 7.77 -7.94
C CYS A 78 -1.89 8.36 -8.24
N GLU A 79 -2.25 8.51 -9.51
CA GLU A 79 -3.52 9.10 -9.91
C GLU A 79 -4.74 8.36 -9.35
N PRO A 80 -4.81 7.01 -9.40
CA PRO A 80 -5.92 6.27 -8.78
C PRO A 80 -6.03 6.52 -7.27
N PHE A 81 -4.89 6.60 -6.56
CA PHE A 81 -4.88 6.89 -5.13
C PHE A 81 -5.50 8.25 -4.83
N VAL A 82 -5.11 9.29 -5.58
CA VAL A 82 -5.65 10.64 -5.40
C VAL A 82 -7.15 10.68 -5.74
N ARG A 83 -7.55 10.11 -6.86
CA ARG A 83 -8.95 10.07 -7.30
C ARG A 83 -9.85 9.38 -6.29
N ILE A 84 -9.46 8.18 -5.86
CA ILE A 84 -10.25 7.37 -4.91
C ILE A 84 -10.26 8.04 -3.54
N GLY A 85 -9.09 8.45 -3.01
CA GLY A 85 -8.99 9.07 -1.69
C GLY A 85 -9.75 10.39 -1.59
N THR A 86 -9.75 11.21 -2.66
CA THR A 86 -10.55 12.44 -2.71
C THR A 86 -12.04 12.13 -2.66
N HIS A 87 -12.50 11.17 -3.48
CA HIS A 87 -13.90 10.77 -3.53
C HIS A 87 -14.41 10.23 -2.19
N MET A 88 -13.59 9.42 -1.50
CA MET A 88 -13.89 8.90 -0.17
C MET A 88 -14.01 10.03 0.86
N ARG A 89 -13.12 11.01 0.82
CA ARG A 89 -13.17 12.18 1.71
C ARG A 89 -14.40 13.05 1.50
N GLU A 90 -14.84 13.25 0.26
CA GLU A 90 -16.06 13.98 -0.08
C GLU A 90 -17.33 13.32 0.50
N ARG A 91 -17.27 12.04 0.83
CA ARG A 91 -18.34 11.25 1.48
C ARG A 91 -18.08 10.99 2.97
N GLU A 92 -17.23 11.80 3.58
CA GLU A 92 -16.92 11.76 5.02
C GLU A 92 -16.33 10.42 5.50
N ILE A 93 -15.87 9.57 4.56
CA ILE A 93 -15.15 8.35 4.92
C ILE A 93 -13.80 8.70 5.53
N ASN A 94 -13.47 8.04 6.63
CA ASN A 94 -12.25 8.30 7.39
C ASN A 94 -11.00 7.72 6.72
N VAL A 95 -10.49 8.44 5.71
CA VAL A 95 -9.23 8.14 5.02
C VAL A 95 -8.24 9.29 5.17
N PRO A 96 -6.92 9.08 4.99
CA PRO A 96 -5.93 10.14 5.05
C PRO A 96 -6.27 11.30 4.12
N LYS A 97 -6.24 12.52 4.65
CA LYS A 97 -6.40 13.73 3.83
C LYS A 97 -5.14 13.94 3.01
N ILE A 98 -5.31 14.12 1.70
CA ILE A 98 -4.23 14.50 0.79
C ILE A 98 -4.02 16.01 0.92
N ILE A 99 -2.87 16.42 1.43
CA ILE A 99 -2.52 17.83 1.68
C ILE A 99 -1.87 18.45 0.44
N ALA A 100 -0.95 17.70 -0.18
CA ALA A 100 -0.25 18.09 -1.40
C ALA A 100 0.15 16.83 -2.18
N HIS A 101 0.33 16.97 -3.49
CA HIS A 101 0.84 15.88 -4.32
C HIS A 101 1.61 16.40 -5.54
N ASP A 102 2.58 15.60 -6.00
CA ASP A 102 3.26 15.74 -7.28
C ASP A 102 3.18 14.39 -8.01
N LEU A 103 2.13 14.24 -8.83
CA LEU A 103 1.85 12.98 -9.53
C LEU A 103 2.97 12.60 -10.52
N LYS A 104 3.67 13.60 -11.08
CA LYS A 104 4.76 13.36 -12.03
C LYS A 104 5.97 12.69 -11.37
N ARG A 105 6.21 13.01 -10.09
CA ARG A 105 7.30 12.45 -9.30
C ARG A 105 6.85 11.33 -8.36
N GLY A 106 5.54 11.22 -8.12
CA GLY A 106 4.96 10.25 -7.22
C GLY A 106 5.15 10.59 -5.73
N PHE A 107 5.15 11.88 -5.38
CA PHE A 107 5.25 12.34 -4.00
C PHE A 107 3.91 12.88 -3.51
N MET A 108 3.53 12.51 -2.28
CA MET A 108 2.33 13.03 -1.63
C MET A 108 2.57 13.34 -0.16
N VAL A 109 1.86 14.35 0.35
CA VAL A 109 1.76 14.63 1.77
C VAL A 109 0.35 14.32 2.24
N LEU A 110 0.25 13.47 3.25
CA LEU A 110 -0.99 12.95 3.80
C LEU A 110 -1.12 13.32 5.28
N SER A 111 -2.34 13.37 5.80
CA SER A 111 -2.54 13.41 7.24
C SER A 111 -2.02 12.13 7.89
N ASP A 112 -1.45 12.27 9.09
CA ASP A 112 -0.93 11.14 9.88
C ASP A 112 -2.02 10.65 10.83
N PHE A 113 -2.26 9.34 10.86
CA PHE A 113 -3.18 8.68 11.80
C PHE A 113 -2.47 8.18 13.08
N GLY A 114 -1.15 8.36 13.17
CA GLY A 114 -0.34 7.88 14.29
C GLY A 114 0.12 6.44 14.14
N ASP A 115 0.52 5.83 15.26
CA ASP A 115 1.16 4.52 15.30
C ASP A 115 0.32 3.42 15.98
N VAL A 116 -0.88 3.77 16.46
CA VAL A 116 -1.76 2.80 17.12
C VAL A 116 -2.51 1.99 16.09
N HIS A 117 -2.21 0.71 16.00
CA HIS A 117 -2.92 -0.20 15.13
C HIS A 117 -4.12 -0.84 15.84
N PHE A 118 -5.15 -1.14 15.08
CA PHE A 118 -6.34 -1.82 15.58
C PHE A 118 -5.99 -3.14 16.28
N GLN A 119 -5.06 -3.89 15.70
CA GLN A 119 -4.57 -5.15 16.22
C GLN A 119 -3.99 -5.03 17.63
N ASP A 120 -3.32 -3.93 17.94
CA ASP A 120 -2.69 -3.70 19.25
C ASP A 120 -3.71 -3.53 20.38
N LEU A 121 -4.95 -3.22 20.03
CA LEU A 121 -6.06 -2.98 20.96
C LEU A 121 -6.99 -4.18 21.10
N LEU A 122 -6.90 -5.19 20.24
CA LEU A 122 -7.84 -6.32 20.21
C LEU A 122 -7.75 -7.27 21.42
N GLU A 123 -6.65 -7.22 22.18
CA GLU A 123 -6.51 -7.97 23.43
C GLU A 123 -7.09 -7.23 24.65
N GLY A 124 -7.54 -5.98 24.42
CA GLY A 124 -8.11 -5.10 25.45
C GLY A 124 -9.59 -5.35 25.75
N PRO A 125 -10.12 -4.66 26.78
CA PRO A 125 -11.53 -4.80 27.17
C PRO A 125 -12.51 -4.28 26.09
N ASP A 126 -12.08 -3.36 25.24
CA ASP A 126 -12.91 -2.69 24.23
C ASP A 126 -12.93 -3.42 22.88
N ARG A 127 -12.47 -4.68 22.85
CA ARG A 127 -12.36 -5.46 21.61
C ARG A 127 -13.66 -5.53 20.80
N ASP A 128 -14.78 -5.80 21.46
CA ASP A 128 -16.07 -5.99 20.77
C ASP A 128 -16.57 -4.65 20.20
N GLU A 129 -16.37 -3.54 20.90
CA GLU A 129 -16.65 -2.19 20.40
C GLU A 129 -15.79 -1.82 19.19
N LEU A 130 -14.53 -2.23 19.19
CA LEU A 130 -13.62 -2.03 18.06
C LEU A 130 -14.07 -2.83 16.82
N TYR A 131 -14.54 -4.06 16.99
CA TYR A 131 -15.12 -4.83 15.87
C TYR A 131 -16.41 -4.19 15.35
N ASP A 132 -17.29 -3.71 16.22
CA ASP A 132 -18.50 -3.01 15.82
C ASP A 132 -18.19 -1.74 15.04
N LEU A 133 -17.17 -0.99 15.47
CA LEU A 133 -16.67 0.18 14.74
C LEU A 133 -16.15 -0.22 13.34
N ALA A 134 -15.33 -1.26 13.25
CA ALA A 134 -14.79 -1.73 11.97
C ALA A 134 -15.90 -2.20 11.01
N ILE A 135 -16.90 -2.92 11.53
CA ILE A 135 -18.06 -3.35 10.74
C ILE A 135 -18.86 -2.14 10.25
N SER A 136 -19.08 -1.14 11.13
CA SER A 136 -19.79 0.10 10.77
C SER A 136 -19.07 0.86 9.66
N GLU A 137 -17.75 0.94 9.71
CA GLU A 137 -16.93 1.54 8.64
C GLU A 137 -17.08 0.76 7.32
N ILE A 138 -17.04 -0.57 7.35
CA ILE A 138 -17.24 -1.40 6.14
C ILE A 138 -18.63 -1.15 5.53
N LEU A 139 -19.68 -1.08 6.34
CA LEU A 139 -21.03 -0.80 5.86
C LEU A 139 -21.16 0.61 5.27
N SER A 140 -20.48 1.60 5.88
CA SER A 140 -20.37 2.95 5.33
C SER A 140 -19.67 2.96 3.97
N PHE A 141 -18.56 2.26 3.82
CA PHE A 141 -17.89 2.08 2.52
C PHE A 141 -18.83 1.51 1.47
N GLN A 142 -19.56 0.46 1.81
CA GLN A 142 -20.45 -0.21 0.87
C GLN A 142 -21.62 0.68 0.42
N SER A 143 -22.20 1.45 1.33
CA SER A 143 -23.34 2.32 1.01
C SER A 143 -22.91 3.58 0.27
N GLU A 144 -21.88 4.29 0.77
CA GLU A 144 -21.49 5.59 0.25
C GLU A 144 -20.72 5.52 -1.07
N LEU A 145 -20.05 4.39 -1.33
CA LEU A 145 -19.24 4.21 -2.53
C LEU A 145 -19.88 3.33 -3.60
N ALA A 146 -21.12 2.84 -3.41
CA ALA A 146 -21.77 1.92 -4.33
C ALA A 146 -21.74 2.42 -5.79
N ASN A 147 -22.18 3.65 -6.03
CA ASN A 147 -22.19 4.25 -7.38
C ASN A 147 -20.77 4.53 -7.92
N PHE A 148 -19.83 4.85 -7.04
CA PHE A 148 -18.45 5.08 -7.45
C PHE A 148 -17.75 3.77 -7.81
N ALA A 149 -18.07 2.68 -7.13
CA ALA A 149 -17.52 1.35 -7.41
C ALA A 149 -17.77 0.92 -8.86
N GLU A 150 -18.89 1.32 -9.47
CA GLU A 150 -19.21 1.06 -10.89
C GLU A 150 -18.19 1.71 -11.86
N THR A 151 -17.46 2.74 -11.41
CA THR A 151 -16.44 3.42 -12.21
C THR A 151 -15.05 2.79 -12.08
N LEU A 152 -14.90 1.81 -11.18
CA LEU A 152 -13.64 1.12 -10.92
C LEU A 152 -13.55 -0.16 -11.76
N PRO A 153 -12.33 -0.65 -12.04
CA PRO A 153 -12.16 -1.96 -12.65
C PRO A 153 -12.83 -3.05 -11.80
N SER A 154 -13.58 -3.93 -12.46
CA SER A 154 -14.23 -5.04 -11.76
C SER A 154 -13.20 -6.03 -11.21
N PHE A 155 -13.37 -6.43 -9.94
CA PHE A 155 -12.63 -7.56 -9.34
C PHE A 155 -13.27 -8.88 -9.81
N GLY A 156 -13.21 -9.08 -11.14
CA GLY A 156 -13.80 -10.24 -11.79
C GLY A 156 -12.98 -11.52 -11.61
N ARG A 157 -13.49 -12.63 -12.18
CA ARG A 157 -12.93 -13.98 -12.08
C ARG A 157 -11.43 -14.05 -12.42
N GLU A 158 -10.96 -13.33 -13.41
CA GLU A 158 -9.54 -13.36 -13.81
C GLU A 158 -8.64 -12.80 -12.70
N TRP A 159 -9.07 -11.73 -12.03
CA TRP A 159 -8.36 -11.18 -10.88
C TRP A 159 -8.37 -12.12 -9.69
N GLN A 160 -9.53 -12.69 -9.35
CA GLN A 160 -9.67 -13.65 -8.26
C GLN A 160 -8.77 -14.87 -8.49
N LYS A 161 -8.74 -15.38 -9.73
CA LYS A 161 -7.84 -16.48 -10.10
C LYS A 161 -6.37 -16.09 -9.97
N LYS A 162 -6.00 -14.86 -10.38
CA LYS A 162 -4.62 -14.36 -10.26
C LYS A 162 -4.17 -14.29 -8.80
N GLU A 163 -5.03 -13.84 -7.89
CA GLU A 163 -4.73 -13.82 -6.44
C GLU A 163 -4.52 -15.24 -5.89
N LEU A 164 -5.33 -16.21 -6.31
CA LEU A 164 -5.13 -17.60 -5.95
C LEU A 164 -3.83 -18.18 -6.55
N ASP A 165 -3.46 -17.78 -7.76
CA ASP A 165 -2.21 -18.20 -8.40
C ASP A 165 -0.99 -17.65 -7.63
N ILE A 166 -1.04 -16.44 -7.07
CA ILE A 166 0.01 -15.90 -6.18
C ILE A 166 0.19 -16.82 -4.97
N PHE A 167 -0.88 -17.20 -4.30
CA PHE A 167 -0.81 -18.16 -3.20
C PHE A 167 -0.17 -19.49 -3.63
N ARG A 168 -0.58 -20.03 -4.78
CA ARG A 168 -0.04 -21.26 -5.34
C ARG A 168 1.46 -21.17 -5.64
N GLU A 169 1.91 -20.03 -6.19
CA GLU A 169 3.31 -19.84 -6.58
C GLU A 169 4.25 -19.60 -5.39
N TRP A 170 3.77 -18.91 -4.36
CA TRP A 170 4.61 -18.46 -3.26
C TRP A 170 4.48 -19.30 -1.98
N CYS A 171 3.31 -19.81 -1.68
CA CYS A 171 3.07 -20.60 -0.47
C CYS A 171 3.27 -22.10 -0.67
N LEU A 172 3.18 -22.59 -1.90
CA LEU A 172 3.24 -24.03 -2.21
C LEU A 172 4.61 -24.60 -2.65
N PRO A 173 5.68 -23.83 -2.96
CA PRO A 173 6.95 -24.43 -3.27
C PRO A 173 7.50 -25.18 -2.04
N GLY A 174 7.17 -26.44 -1.89
CA GLY A 174 7.57 -27.29 -0.74
C GLY A 174 6.47 -28.20 -0.21
N LEU A 175 5.23 -28.02 -0.64
CA LEU A 175 4.14 -28.97 -0.39
C LEU A 175 3.93 -29.86 -1.61
N GLU A 176 3.58 -31.14 -1.43
CA GLU A 176 3.29 -32.04 -2.53
C GLU A 176 2.17 -31.45 -3.41
N LYS A 177 2.53 -31.08 -4.64
CA LYS A 177 1.67 -30.37 -5.59
C LYS A 177 0.30 -31.01 -5.80
N THR A 178 0.22 -32.32 -5.77
CA THR A 178 -0.97 -33.11 -6.08
C THR A 178 -2.09 -32.96 -5.02
N VAL A 179 -1.75 -32.94 -3.75
CA VAL A 179 -2.75 -32.83 -2.65
C VAL A 179 -3.40 -31.45 -2.63
N PHE A 180 -2.70 -30.45 -3.10
CA PHE A 180 -3.17 -29.07 -3.06
C PHE A 180 -3.97 -28.64 -4.30
N GLU A 181 -3.64 -29.19 -5.46
CA GLU A 181 -4.45 -28.96 -6.68
C GLU A 181 -5.85 -29.57 -6.52
N GLU A 182 -5.96 -30.73 -5.87
CA GLU A 182 -7.26 -31.31 -5.52
C GLU A 182 -8.04 -30.48 -4.50
N ALA A 183 -7.35 -29.84 -3.54
CA ALA A 183 -8.00 -28.97 -2.53
C ALA A 183 -8.38 -27.59 -3.07
N LEU A 184 -7.65 -27.04 -4.03
CA LEU A 184 -7.95 -25.73 -4.66
C LEU A 184 -9.02 -25.81 -5.72
N THR A 185 -9.22 -26.96 -6.36
CA THR A 185 -10.25 -27.12 -7.40
C THR A 185 -11.65 -26.72 -6.92
N PRO A 186 -12.14 -27.13 -5.73
CA PRO A 186 -13.44 -26.69 -5.21
C PRO A 186 -13.49 -25.17 -4.93
N LEU A 187 -12.37 -24.55 -4.53
CA LEU A 187 -12.30 -23.10 -4.30
C LEU A 187 -12.39 -22.31 -5.62
N VAL A 188 -11.71 -22.79 -6.65
CA VAL A 188 -11.79 -22.19 -8.01
C VAL A 188 -13.20 -22.35 -8.58
N GLU A 189 -13.84 -23.49 -8.36
CA GLU A 189 -15.25 -23.74 -8.77
C GLU A 189 -16.22 -22.88 -7.96
N ALA A 190 -15.97 -22.66 -6.66
CA ALA A 190 -16.80 -21.81 -5.81
C ALA A 190 -16.79 -20.33 -6.25
N ILE A 191 -15.69 -19.85 -6.84
CA ILE A 191 -15.61 -18.50 -7.43
C ILE A 191 -16.62 -18.32 -8.56
N ASP A 192 -16.97 -19.39 -9.28
CA ASP A 192 -17.97 -19.37 -10.34
C ASP A 192 -19.41 -19.22 -9.82
N LEU A 193 -19.62 -19.49 -8.54
CA LEU A 193 -20.94 -19.43 -7.89
C LEU A 193 -21.20 -18.07 -7.24
N ILE A 194 -20.21 -17.17 -7.17
CA ILE A 194 -20.38 -15.82 -6.63
C ILE A 194 -21.18 -15.00 -7.63
N PRO A 195 -22.38 -14.51 -7.28
CA PRO A 195 -23.18 -13.65 -8.15
C PRO A 195 -22.40 -12.39 -8.53
N ARG A 196 -22.54 -11.96 -9.76
CA ARG A 196 -21.96 -10.70 -10.27
C ARG A 196 -22.72 -9.52 -9.74
#